data_c83a73332039d39150882457f0560a0c
#
_entry.id   c83a73332039d39150882457f0560a0c
#
_cell.length_a   1.000
_cell.length_b   1.000
_cell.length_c   1.000
_cell.angle_alpha   90.00
_cell.angle_beta   90.00
_cell.angle_gamma   90.00
#
_symmetry.space_group_name_H-M   'P 1'
#
loop_
_entity.id
_entity.type
_entity.pdbx_description
1 polymer ?
#
loop_
_entity_poly.entity_id
_entity_poly.type
_entity_poly.pdbx_seq_one_letter_code
_entity_poly.pdbx_strand_id
1 'polypeptide(L)'
;MPQIDQNTLIYGSIRVELSAHRVLVQGKPVHLAKMEYRLLCYLIQHEGQVLSRQEILSNVWDSPPNVKTRTLDMHIYALRKKLGLTDRLKTVFRVGYRLRLLSQKEESQR
;
A
#
# COMPACT_ATOMS: atom_id res chain seq x y z
N MET A 1 10.63 -23.27 -7.78
CA MET A 1 10.41 -22.99 -7.22
C MET A 1 10.19 -21.94 -7.18
N PRO A 2 9.63 -21.67 -7.16
CA PRO A 2 9.43 -20.55 -7.27
C PRO A 2 9.79 -19.98 -6.26
N GLN A 3 10.23 -19.50 -6.20
CA GLN A 3 10.67 -19.01 -5.30
C GLN A 3 10.16 -17.84 -4.99
N ILE A 4 10.01 -17.47 -3.95
CA ILE A 4 9.59 -16.26 -3.53
C ILE A 4 10.61 -15.28 -3.86
N ASP A 5 10.23 -14.33 -4.65
CA ASP A 5 11.11 -13.28 -5.02
C ASP A 5 11.07 -12.22 -3.93
N GLN A 6 12.13 -12.14 -3.16
CA GLN A 6 12.17 -11.20 -2.05
C GLN A 6 12.22 -9.75 -2.50
N ASN A 7 12.41 -9.51 -3.78
CA ASN A 7 12.44 -8.16 -4.31
C ASN A 7 11.14 -7.76 -4.96
N THR A 8 10.10 -8.53 -4.74
CA THR A 8 8.80 -8.25 -5.36
C THR A 8 7.71 -8.34 -4.31
N LEU A 9 6.83 -7.34 -4.31
CA LEU A 9 5.62 -7.39 -3.50
C LEU A 9 4.45 -7.55 -4.45
N ILE A 10 3.47 -8.34 -4.05
CA ILE A 10 2.30 -8.58 -4.89
C ILE A 10 1.04 -8.37 -4.07
N TYR A 11 0.10 -7.65 -4.66
CA TYR A 11 -1.21 -7.46 -4.07
C TYR A 11 -2.22 -7.48 -5.20
N GLY A 12 -2.88 -8.63 -5.38
CA GLY A 12 -3.80 -8.79 -6.50
C GLY A 12 -3.08 -8.58 -7.81
N SER A 13 -3.55 -7.65 -8.61
CA SER A 13 -2.92 -7.36 -9.90
C SER A 13 -1.79 -6.34 -9.80
N ILE A 14 -1.47 -5.88 -8.60
CA ILE A 14 -0.40 -4.92 -8.38
C ILE A 14 0.89 -5.65 -8.08
N ARG A 15 1.94 -5.28 -8.79
CA ARG A 15 3.25 -5.87 -8.58
C ARG A 15 4.25 -4.75 -8.36
N VAL A 16 4.99 -4.83 -7.27
CA VAL A 16 6.02 -3.84 -6.97
C VAL A 16 7.37 -4.52 -7.09
N GLU A 17 8.17 -4.07 -8.03
CA GLU A 17 9.51 -4.59 -8.23
C GLU A 17 10.48 -3.71 -7.47
N LEU A 18 10.87 -4.12 -6.28
CA LEU A 18 11.60 -3.27 -5.36
C LEU A 18 12.95 -2.83 -5.88
N SER A 19 13.71 -3.74 -6.49
CA SER A 19 15.03 -3.38 -6.96
C SER A 19 14.97 -2.44 -8.16
N ALA A 20 13.85 -2.44 -8.89
CA ALA A 20 13.68 -1.56 -10.04
C ALA A 20 12.86 -0.32 -9.71
N HIS A 21 12.34 -0.23 -8.48
CA HIS A 21 11.46 0.86 -8.09
C HIS A 21 10.32 1.02 -9.08
N ARG A 22 9.70 -0.09 -9.44
CA ARG A 22 8.68 -0.06 -10.47
C ARG A 22 7.39 -0.69 -9.98
N VAL A 23 6.26 -0.08 -10.36
CA VAL A 23 4.94 -0.59 -10.00
C VAL A 23 4.20 -0.92 -11.28
N LEU A 24 3.65 -2.12 -11.32
CA LEU A 24 2.87 -2.57 -12.46
C LEU A 24 1.46 -2.94 -11.99
N VAL A 25 0.47 -2.60 -12.79
CA VAL A 25 -0.90 -3.00 -12.53
C VAL A 25 -1.37 -3.76 -13.75
N GLN A 26 -1.65 -5.05 -13.58
CA GLN A 26 -2.01 -5.92 -14.70
C GLN A 26 -0.94 -5.87 -15.78
N GLY A 27 0.31 -5.84 -15.35
CA GLY A 27 1.44 -5.83 -16.26
C GLY A 27 1.80 -4.48 -16.85
N LYS A 28 1.04 -3.45 -16.55
CA LYS A 28 1.30 -2.12 -17.11
C LYS A 28 1.94 -1.20 -16.09
N PRO A 29 2.98 -0.49 -16.47
CA PRO A 29 3.65 0.41 -15.52
C PRO A 29 2.74 1.54 -15.08
N VAL A 30 2.81 1.86 -13.80
CA VAL A 30 2.10 3.00 -13.24
C VAL A 30 3.12 3.85 -12.51
N HIS A 31 3.14 5.13 -12.80
CA HIS A 31 4.07 6.03 -12.14
C HIS A 31 3.53 6.50 -10.81
N LEU A 32 4.34 6.35 -9.77
CA LEU A 32 4.00 6.86 -8.45
C LEU A 32 5.08 7.83 -8.01
N ALA A 33 4.66 8.88 -7.30
CA ALA A 33 5.61 9.77 -6.66
C ALA A 33 6.33 8.99 -5.56
N LYS A 34 7.47 9.49 -5.14
CA LYS A 34 8.31 8.79 -4.18
C LYS A 34 7.55 8.35 -2.93
N MET A 35 6.81 9.27 -2.32
CA MET A 35 6.13 8.92 -1.07
C MET A 35 4.90 8.05 -1.31
N GLU A 36 4.27 8.16 -2.47
CA GLU A 36 3.20 7.23 -2.84
C GLU A 36 3.74 5.82 -2.94
N TYR A 37 4.91 5.68 -3.54
CA TYR A 37 5.56 4.39 -3.68
C TYR A 37 5.88 3.79 -2.30
N ARG A 38 6.49 4.59 -1.42
CA ARG A 38 6.84 4.12 -0.09
C ARG A 38 5.61 3.72 0.71
N LEU A 39 4.55 4.53 0.60
CA LEU A 39 3.31 4.23 1.29
C LEU A 39 2.70 2.92 0.78
N LEU A 40 2.70 2.73 -0.53
CA LEU A 40 2.17 1.49 -1.10
C LEU A 40 2.92 0.27 -0.58
N CYS A 41 4.24 0.33 -0.57
CA CYS A 41 5.03 -0.80 -0.06
C CYS A 41 4.69 -1.11 1.39
N TYR A 42 4.57 -0.07 2.20
CA TYR A 42 4.26 -0.24 3.61
C TYR A 42 2.88 -0.89 3.78
N LEU A 43 1.90 -0.42 3.02
CA LEU A 43 0.56 -0.96 3.11
C LEU A 43 0.51 -2.44 2.70
N ILE A 44 1.21 -2.80 1.63
CA ILE A 44 1.21 -4.18 1.18
C ILE A 44 1.89 -5.08 2.21
N GLN A 45 2.97 -4.61 2.80
CA GLN A 45 3.68 -5.39 3.81
C GLN A 45 2.85 -5.60 5.07
N HIS A 46 1.85 -4.74 5.29
CA HIS A 46 0.99 -4.85 6.45
C HIS A 46 -0.47 -5.12 6.05
N GLU A 47 -0.60 -5.79 4.94
CA GLU A 47 -1.91 -6.15 4.39
C GLU A 47 -2.79 -6.79 5.45
N GLY A 48 -4.03 -6.34 5.55
CA GLY A 48 -4.98 -6.89 6.50
C GLY A 48 -4.98 -6.25 7.88
N GLN A 49 -3.96 -5.45 8.19
CA GLN A 49 -3.86 -4.84 9.51
C GLN A 49 -4.45 -3.45 9.52
N VAL A 50 -5.06 -3.08 10.63
CA VAL A 50 -5.52 -1.72 10.82
C VAL A 50 -4.33 -0.89 11.27
N LEU A 51 -4.00 0.14 10.51
CA LEU A 51 -2.83 0.96 10.77
C LEU A 51 -3.28 2.37 11.14
N SER A 52 -2.78 2.87 12.26
CA SER A 52 -3.15 4.23 12.65
C SER A 52 -2.44 5.24 11.74
N ARG A 53 -3.01 6.42 11.63
CA ARG A 53 -2.36 7.48 10.86
C ARG A 53 -0.98 7.77 11.40
N GLN A 54 -0.85 7.81 12.73
CA GLN A 54 0.41 8.13 13.35
C GLN A 54 1.49 7.10 13.03
N GLU A 55 1.16 5.82 13.11
CA GLU A 55 2.18 4.82 12.82
C GLU A 55 2.55 4.80 11.34
N ILE A 56 1.62 5.10 10.45
CA ILE A 56 1.95 5.19 9.04
C ILE A 56 2.90 6.37 8.80
N LEU A 57 2.59 7.52 9.39
CA LEU A 57 3.45 8.68 9.23
C LEU A 57 4.85 8.42 9.77
N SER A 58 4.94 7.79 10.92
CA SER A 58 6.24 7.52 11.53
C SER A 58 7.07 6.57 10.71
N ASN A 59 6.45 5.58 10.10
CA ASN A 59 7.19 4.55 9.40
C ASN A 59 7.45 4.85 7.94
N VAL A 60 6.62 5.67 7.34
CA VAL A 60 6.77 5.96 5.92
C VAL A 60 7.52 7.27 5.70
N TRP A 61 7.24 8.27 6.50
CA TRP A 61 7.82 9.60 6.30
C TRP A 61 9.11 9.87 7.04
N ASP A 62 9.44 9.08 8.02
CA ASP A 62 10.72 9.16 8.75
C ASP A 62 10.98 10.43 9.54
N SER A 63 10.20 11.42 9.36
CA SER A 63 10.45 12.67 10.03
C SER A 63 9.22 13.24 10.56
N PRO A 64 8.71 12.61 11.41
CA PRO A 64 7.43 12.85 11.77
C PRO A 64 6.97 14.07 12.34
N PRO A 65 7.53 14.68 13.21
CA PRO A 65 6.72 15.62 13.96
C PRO A 65 6.11 16.72 13.11
N ASN A 66 6.68 16.99 11.96
CA ASN A 66 6.17 18.10 11.16
C ASN A 66 5.27 17.68 10.01
N VAL A 67 5.02 16.40 9.87
CA VAL A 67 4.20 15.94 8.77
C VAL A 67 2.75 15.86 9.24
N LYS A 68 1.87 16.52 8.54
CA LYS A 68 0.47 16.57 8.92
C LYS A 68 -0.27 15.35 8.40
N THR A 69 -1.26 14.92 9.16
CA THR A 69 -2.07 13.78 8.75
C THR A 69 -2.75 14.02 7.41
N ARG A 70 -3.03 15.28 7.10
CA ARG A 70 -3.62 15.61 5.81
C ARG A 70 -2.73 15.16 4.66
N THR A 71 -1.42 15.25 4.83
CA THR A 71 -0.49 14.78 3.82
C THR A 71 -0.69 13.30 3.53
N LEU A 72 -0.84 12.52 4.58
CA LEU A 72 -1.12 11.10 4.42
C LEU A 72 -2.43 10.88 3.67
N ASP A 73 -3.48 11.59 4.07
CA ASP A 73 -4.79 11.37 3.47
C ASP A 73 -4.77 11.69 1.96
N MET A 74 -4.00 12.70 1.57
CA MET A 74 -3.88 13.04 0.16
C MET A 74 -3.14 11.94 -0.61
N HIS A 75 -2.14 11.33 0.00
CA HIS A 75 -1.42 10.24 -0.64
C HIS A 75 -2.30 8.99 -0.75
N ILE A 76 -3.13 8.75 0.25
CA ILE A 76 -4.08 7.63 0.19
C ILE A 76 -5.05 7.84 -0.98
N TYR A 77 -5.55 9.06 -1.12
CA TYR A 77 -6.44 9.39 -2.22
C TYR A 77 -5.77 9.10 -3.57
N ALA A 78 -4.51 9.54 -3.71
CA ALA A 78 -3.78 9.33 -4.94
C ALA A 78 -3.59 7.84 -5.25
N LEU A 79 -3.26 7.05 -4.25
CA LEU A 79 -3.10 5.61 -4.45
C LEU A 79 -4.41 4.96 -4.88
N ARG A 80 -5.50 5.35 -4.26
CA ARG A 80 -6.80 4.80 -4.66
C ARG A 80 -7.09 5.07 -6.12
N LYS A 81 -6.78 6.29 -6.56
CA LYS A 81 -7.06 6.65 -7.94
C LYS A 81 -6.11 5.99 -8.93
N LYS A 82 -4.83 6.03 -8.62
CA LYS A 82 -3.84 5.54 -9.57
C LYS A 82 -3.83 4.02 -9.71
N LEU A 83 -4.18 3.33 -8.64
CA LEU A 83 -4.08 1.87 -8.61
C LEU A 83 -5.42 1.16 -8.52
N GLY A 84 -6.49 1.91 -8.55
CA GLY A 84 -7.83 1.30 -8.49
C GLY A 84 -8.09 0.63 -7.15
N LEU A 85 -7.64 1.22 -6.06
CA LEU A 85 -7.75 0.60 -4.75
C LEU A 85 -8.93 1.10 -3.92
N THR A 86 -9.88 1.79 -4.55
CA THR A 86 -10.98 2.38 -3.80
C THR A 86 -11.71 1.36 -2.92
N ASP A 87 -11.90 0.15 -3.42
CA ASP A 87 -12.64 -0.86 -2.66
C ASP A 87 -11.77 -1.67 -1.72
N ARG A 88 -10.46 -1.55 -1.81
CA ARG A 88 -9.57 -2.39 -1.03
C ARG A 88 -8.77 -1.64 0.01
N LEU A 89 -8.52 -0.37 -0.23
CA LEU A 89 -7.81 0.48 0.72
C LEU A 89 -8.87 1.25 1.48
N LYS A 90 -9.20 0.76 2.67
CA LYS A 90 -10.33 1.25 3.43
C LYS A 90 -9.93 2.23 4.50
N THR A 91 -10.81 3.18 4.77
CA THR A 91 -10.64 4.09 5.89
C THR A 91 -11.26 3.41 7.12
N VAL A 92 -10.49 3.36 8.21
CA VAL A 92 -11.01 2.88 9.47
C VAL A 92 -11.32 4.12 10.29
N PHE A 93 -12.59 4.38 10.50
CA PHE A 93 -13.06 5.63 11.08
C PHE A 93 -12.35 5.96 12.38
N ARG A 94 -11.78 7.15 12.44
CA ARG A 94 -11.07 7.67 13.61
C ARG A 94 -9.81 6.92 13.99
N VAL A 95 -9.37 5.97 13.18
CA VAL A 95 -8.16 5.21 13.45
C VAL A 95 -7.12 5.43 12.35
N GLY A 96 -7.46 5.07 11.15
CA GLY A 96 -6.50 5.17 10.06
C GLY A 96 -6.95 4.41 8.83
N TYR A 97 -6.10 3.50 8.36
CA TYR A 97 -6.37 2.82 7.10
C TYR A 97 -6.06 1.33 7.19
N ARG A 98 -6.65 0.58 6.29
CA ARG A 98 -6.43 -0.85 6.23
C ARG A 98 -6.50 -1.30 4.78
N LEU A 99 -5.45 -1.99 4.34
CA LEU A 99 -5.48 -2.61 3.02
C LEU A 99 -6.08 -4.00 3.20
N ARG A 100 -7.15 -4.28 2.47
CA ARG A 100 -7.89 -5.51 2.61
C ARG A 100 -7.00 -6.72 2.35
N LEU A 101 -7.16 -7.75 3.15
CA LEU A 101 -6.33 -8.96 3.04
C LEU A 101 -6.88 -9.85 1.93
N LEU A 102 -6.23 -9.87 0.79
CA LEU A 102 -6.71 -10.62 -0.36
C LEU A 102 -6.38 -12.10 -0.28
N SER A 103 -5.19 -12.42 0.15
CA SER A 103 -4.81 -13.83 0.17
C SER A 103 -5.66 -14.63 1.13
N GLN A 104 -6.01 -14.07 2.26
CA GLN A 104 -6.86 -14.78 3.19
C GLN A 104 -8.26 -14.96 2.63
N LYS A 105 -8.74 -13.96 1.90
CA LYS A 105 -10.05 -14.07 1.29
C LYS A 105 -10.07 -15.20 0.28
N GLU A 106 -9.02 -15.34 -0.49
CA GLU A 106 -8.95 -16.42 -1.46
C GLU A 106 -8.96 -17.75 -0.79
N GLU A 107 -8.26 -17.87 0.32
CA GLU A 107 -8.23 -19.13 1.04
C GLU A 107 -9.58 -19.50 1.59
N SER A 108 -10.33 -18.53 2.06
CA SER A 108 -11.59 -18.81 2.70
C SER A 108 -12.65 -19.24 1.70
N GLN A 109 -12.37 -19.12 0.43
CA GLN A 109 -13.35 -19.55 -0.56
C GLN A 109 -13.29 -21.03 -0.82
N ARG A 110 -12.37 -21.72 -0.22
CA ARG A 110 -12.32 -23.16 -0.38
C ARG A 110 -13.05 -23.94 0.67
#